data_61a114803003b9baabe7153447cb32d5
#
_entry.id   61a114803003b9baabe7153447cb32d5
#
_cell.length_a   1.000
_cell.length_b   1.000
_cell.length_c   1.000
_cell.angle_alpha   90.00
_cell.angle_beta   90.00
_cell.angle_gamma   90.00
#
_symmetry.space_group_name_H-M   'P 1'
#
loop_
_entity.id
_entity.type
_entity.pdbx_description
1 polymer ?
#
loop_
_entity_poly.entity_id
_entity_poly.type
_entity_poly.pdbx_seq_one_letter_code
_entity_poly.pdbx_strand_id
1 'polypeptide(L)'
;MKKRALVSVSDKTGVVEFVKGLLEQGIEVISTGGTKKLLEENGLQVIGISEVTGFPEIMDGRVKTLHPNIHGGLLAVRDNETHIAQMNELGMEPIDYVVVNLYPFKETIAKPDVTFADAIENIDIGGPTMIRSAAKNHKFVSVIVDPVDYDVVLRELKENGEVKAETKRKLAAKVFRHTAAYDALISNYLTEQMGEESPETLTVTFEKKQDLRYGENPHQKATFYKAPFAVTSSVAYAEQLHGKELSYNNINDADAALSIVKEFTEPAVVAVKHMNPCGVGVGTDIHEAYTRAYEADPVSIFGGIIAANREIDKATAEKLHEIFLEIVIAPSFSQEALDVLQSKKNLRLLTVDIEKSTSASKKLTSVQGGLLVQEEDTLSLDESTISIPTKREPSEQEWKDLKLAWKVVKHVKSNAIVLANDNMTVGVGAGQMNRVGSAKIAITQAGEKAQGSALASDAFFPMPDTVEEAAKAGITAIIQPGGSIRDEDSIKVADKYGIAMVFTGVRHFKH
;
A
#
# COMPACT_ATOMS: atom_id res chain seq x y z
N MET A 1 45.99 15.92 10.10
CA MET A 1 45.71 14.50 9.75
C MET A 1 44.92 14.49 8.43
N LYS A 2 45.18 13.51 7.59
CA LYS A 2 44.35 13.30 6.39
C LYS A 2 42.95 12.86 6.82
N LYS A 3 41.91 13.34 6.10
CA LYS A 3 40.55 12.85 6.31
C LYS A 3 40.40 11.44 5.77
N ARG A 4 39.56 10.62 6.39
CA ARG A 4 39.32 9.21 6.02
C ARG A 4 37.86 8.92 5.79
N ALA A 5 37.59 8.09 4.78
CA ALA A 5 36.27 7.56 4.47
C ALA A 5 36.26 6.03 4.57
N LEU A 6 35.31 5.47 5.29
CA LEU A 6 35.05 4.04 5.31
C LEU A 6 33.89 3.74 4.34
N VAL A 7 34.18 2.97 3.29
CA VAL A 7 33.24 2.67 2.21
C VAL A 7 33.00 1.16 2.12
N SER A 8 31.79 0.73 2.45
CA SER A 8 31.39 -0.68 2.40
C SER A 8 29.92 -0.75 2.01
N VAL A 9 29.63 -0.96 0.74
CA VAL A 9 28.27 -0.92 0.21
C VAL A 9 27.85 -2.26 -0.40
N SER A 10 26.62 -2.65 -0.22
CA SER A 10 25.97 -3.78 -0.88
C SER A 10 25.47 -3.34 -2.27
N ASP A 11 24.67 -2.28 -2.35
CA ASP A 11 24.34 -1.59 -3.59
C ASP A 11 25.53 -0.76 -4.08
N LYS A 12 26.04 -1.10 -5.25
CA LYS A 12 27.22 -0.48 -5.86
C LYS A 12 26.91 0.75 -6.74
N THR A 13 25.66 1.16 -6.82
CA THR A 13 25.20 2.27 -7.65
C THR A 13 25.99 3.55 -7.34
N GLY A 14 26.69 4.08 -8.35
CA GLY A 14 27.42 5.35 -8.28
C GLY A 14 28.63 5.39 -7.34
N VAL A 15 28.97 4.27 -6.65
CA VAL A 15 30.04 4.28 -5.63
C VAL A 15 31.41 4.57 -6.20
N VAL A 16 31.73 4.13 -7.42
CA VAL A 16 33.04 4.34 -8.07
C VAL A 16 33.29 5.83 -8.29
N GLU A 17 32.33 6.53 -8.90
CA GLU A 17 32.43 7.98 -9.14
C GLU A 17 32.45 8.77 -7.84
N PHE A 18 31.66 8.35 -6.86
CA PHE A 18 31.65 8.96 -5.53
C PHE A 18 33.03 8.85 -4.86
N VAL A 19 33.62 7.65 -4.82
CA VAL A 19 34.94 7.41 -4.23
C VAL A 19 36.03 8.16 -4.98
N LYS A 20 35.97 8.21 -6.31
CA LYS A 20 36.88 9.04 -7.11
C LYS A 20 36.82 10.51 -6.67
N GLY A 21 35.61 11.06 -6.48
CA GLY A 21 35.43 12.40 -5.98
C GLY A 21 35.99 12.62 -4.57
N LEU A 22 35.92 11.64 -3.68
CA LEU A 22 36.55 11.70 -2.35
C LEU A 22 38.08 11.73 -2.44
N LEU A 23 38.68 10.85 -3.27
CA LEU A 23 40.13 10.80 -3.51
C LEU A 23 40.67 12.10 -4.11
N GLU A 24 39.95 12.73 -5.04
CA GLU A 24 40.27 14.05 -5.61
C GLU A 24 40.28 15.16 -4.55
N GLN A 25 39.53 15.02 -3.45
CA GLN A 25 39.57 15.92 -2.30
C GLN A 25 40.66 15.54 -1.27
N GLY A 26 41.54 14.60 -1.58
CA GLY A 26 42.61 14.14 -0.69
C GLY A 26 42.16 13.29 0.48
N ILE A 27 40.97 12.72 0.41
CA ILE A 27 40.43 11.83 1.45
C ILE A 27 40.93 10.41 1.20
N GLU A 28 41.54 9.77 2.21
CA GLU A 28 41.91 8.36 2.17
C GLU A 28 40.67 7.48 2.26
N VAL A 29 40.59 6.43 1.45
CA VAL A 29 39.43 5.53 1.41
C VAL A 29 39.79 4.17 1.96
N ILE A 30 39.07 3.74 3.01
CA ILE A 30 39.15 2.41 3.60
C ILE A 30 37.97 1.60 3.04
N SER A 31 38.21 0.37 2.63
CA SER A 31 37.13 -0.44 2.06
C SER A 31 37.24 -1.93 2.44
N THR A 32 36.12 -2.66 2.25
CA THR A 32 36.00 -4.07 2.61
C THR A 32 35.55 -4.93 1.44
N GLY A 33 35.93 -6.19 1.44
CA GLY A 33 35.39 -7.26 0.59
C GLY A 33 35.14 -6.87 -0.87
N GLY A 34 33.94 -7.12 -1.36
CA GLY A 34 33.55 -6.86 -2.75
C GLY A 34 33.55 -5.38 -3.15
N THR A 35 33.38 -4.44 -2.20
CA THR A 35 33.51 -3.00 -2.49
C THR A 35 34.97 -2.64 -2.78
N LYS A 36 35.91 -3.12 -1.96
CA LYS A 36 37.33 -2.92 -2.19
C LYS A 36 37.74 -3.43 -3.58
N LYS A 37 37.37 -4.67 -3.89
CA LYS A 37 37.66 -5.29 -5.18
C LYS A 37 37.19 -4.44 -6.37
N LEU A 38 35.92 -3.99 -6.33
CA LEU A 38 35.32 -3.15 -7.37
C LEU A 38 36.11 -1.84 -7.56
N LEU A 39 36.50 -1.18 -6.47
CA LEU A 39 37.23 0.09 -6.52
C LEU A 39 38.62 -0.11 -7.11
N GLU A 40 39.36 -1.16 -6.72
CA GLU A 40 40.64 -1.51 -7.24
C GLU A 40 40.61 -1.88 -8.74
N GLU A 41 39.59 -2.64 -9.18
CA GLU A 41 39.35 -2.97 -10.59
C GLU A 41 39.09 -1.72 -11.45
N ASN A 42 38.61 -0.63 -10.85
CA ASN A 42 38.46 0.67 -11.50
C ASN A 42 39.66 1.61 -11.31
N GLY A 43 40.80 1.07 -10.85
CA GLY A 43 42.07 1.82 -10.73
C GLY A 43 42.13 2.78 -9.55
N LEU A 44 41.21 2.68 -8.57
CA LEU A 44 41.20 3.52 -7.39
C LEU A 44 42.05 2.89 -6.28
N GLN A 45 42.90 3.70 -5.66
CA GLN A 45 43.72 3.25 -4.52
C GLN A 45 42.92 3.31 -3.23
N VAL A 46 42.72 2.17 -2.58
CA VAL A 46 41.97 2.05 -1.32
C VAL A 46 42.75 1.19 -0.31
N ILE A 47 42.55 1.50 0.97
CA ILE A 47 43.18 0.78 2.09
C ILE A 47 42.23 -0.36 2.50
N GLY A 48 42.78 -1.56 2.69
CA GLY A 48 41.99 -2.70 3.19
C GLY A 48 41.62 -2.53 4.67
N ILE A 49 40.45 -3.00 5.06
CA ILE A 49 40.01 -2.91 6.46
C ILE A 49 40.97 -3.63 7.43
N SER A 50 41.55 -4.77 7.02
CA SER A 50 42.53 -5.52 7.80
C SER A 50 43.85 -4.76 8.05
N GLU A 51 44.20 -3.85 7.16
CA GLU A 51 45.35 -2.98 7.32
C GLU A 51 45.13 -1.95 8.45
N VAL A 52 43.89 -1.47 8.59
CA VAL A 52 43.48 -0.52 9.62
C VAL A 52 43.25 -1.20 10.98
N THR A 53 42.69 -2.38 10.97
CA THR A 53 42.41 -3.13 12.22
C THR A 53 43.62 -3.88 12.75
N GLY A 54 44.58 -4.23 11.87
CA GLY A 54 45.66 -5.17 12.20
C GLY A 54 45.13 -6.58 12.47
N PHE A 55 43.90 -6.89 12.08
CA PHE A 55 43.22 -8.16 12.35
C PHE A 55 42.62 -8.74 11.07
N PRO A 56 42.75 -10.05 10.81
CA PRO A 56 42.17 -10.67 9.62
C PRO A 56 40.63 -10.73 9.70
N GLU A 57 39.98 -10.80 8.56
CA GLU A 57 38.58 -11.19 8.50
C GLU A 57 38.46 -12.65 8.95
N ILE A 58 37.48 -12.93 9.83
CA ILE A 58 37.24 -14.28 10.36
C ILE A 58 35.77 -14.65 10.24
N MET A 59 35.47 -15.97 10.45
CA MET A 59 34.09 -16.49 10.41
C MET A 59 33.40 -16.15 9.08
N ASP A 60 34.07 -16.45 7.97
CA ASP A 60 33.57 -16.20 6.61
C ASP A 60 33.16 -14.71 6.36
N GLY A 61 33.88 -13.78 7.01
CA GLY A 61 33.61 -12.35 6.88
C GLY A 61 32.54 -11.78 7.82
N ARG A 62 31.95 -12.59 8.71
CA ARG A 62 30.99 -12.09 9.71
C ARG A 62 31.63 -11.10 10.69
N VAL A 63 32.93 -11.23 10.95
CA VAL A 63 33.69 -10.32 11.81
C VAL A 63 34.83 -9.71 11.00
N LYS A 64 34.72 -8.42 10.69
CA LYS A 64 35.73 -7.65 9.94
C LYS A 64 35.77 -6.17 10.34
N THR A 65 34.63 -5.56 10.65
CA THR A 65 34.51 -4.14 11.00
C THR A 65 34.18 -3.92 12.49
N LEU A 66 33.80 -4.96 13.22
CA LEU A 66 33.54 -4.92 14.65
C LEU A 66 34.87 -4.88 15.42
N HIS A 67 35.58 -3.76 15.32
CA HIS A 67 36.91 -3.61 15.89
C HIS A 67 37.06 -2.22 16.56
N PRO A 68 37.79 -2.12 17.73
CA PRO A 68 38.00 -0.85 18.40
C PRO A 68 38.58 0.25 17.52
N ASN A 69 39.53 -0.06 16.64
CA ASN A 69 40.13 0.93 15.72
C ASN A 69 39.10 1.56 14.80
N ILE A 70 38.07 0.81 14.39
CA ILE A 70 37.00 1.34 13.55
C ILE A 70 36.02 2.15 14.39
N HIS A 71 35.47 1.56 15.47
CA HIS A 71 34.46 2.21 16.28
C HIS A 71 35.01 3.36 17.13
N GLY A 72 36.28 3.29 17.56
CA GLY A 72 36.99 4.40 18.19
C GLY A 72 37.12 5.59 17.23
N GLY A 73 37.53 5.32 15.97
CA GLY A 73 37.63 6.35 14.93
C GLY A 73 36.29 7.02 14.58
N LEU A 74 35.17 6.29 14.73
CA LEU A 74 33.80 6.81 14.49
C LEU A 74 33.22 7.54 15.72
N LEU A 75 33.43 7.04 16.93
CA LEU A 75 32.75 7.49 18.15
C LEU A 75 33.49 8.55 18.92
N ALA A 76 34.80 8.74 18.67
CA ALA A 76 35.59 9.74 19.37
C ALA A 76 35.03 11.15 19.20
N VAL A 77 34.73 11.81 20.30
CA VAL A 77 34.33 13.22 20.36
C VAL A 77 35.58 14.06 20.22
N ARG A 78 35.82 14.69 19.09
CA ARG A 78 37.09 15.29 18.68
C ARG A 78 37.46 16.59 19.43
N ASP A 79 36.51 17.20 20.12
CA ASP A 79 36.73 18.32 21.04
C ASP A 79 36.82 17.89 22.53
N ASN A 80 36.95 16.58 22.77
CA ASN A 80 37.21 16.02 24.07
C ASN A 80 38.70 15.57 24.18
N GLU A 81 39.49 16.26 24.97
CA GLU A 81 40.93 16.02 25.11
C GLU A 81 41.25 14.58 25.59
N THR A 82 40.42 14.02 26.48
CA THR A 82 40.60 12.64 26.96
C THR A 82 40.41 11.62 25.82
N HIS A 83 39.39 11.82 24.95
CA HIS A 83 39.18 10.94 23.80
C HIS A 83 40.34 11.01 22.82
N ILE A 84 40.86 12.21 22.55
CA ILE A 84 42.02 12.40 21.65
C ILE A 84 43.28 11.78 22.25
N ALA A 85 43.53 11.94 23.56
CA ALA A 85 44.64 11.30 24.22
C ALA A 85 44.60 9.78 24.12
N GLN A 86 43.42 9.16 24.36
CA GLN A 86 43.23 7.71 24.24
C GLN A 86 43.44 7.24 22.80
N MET A 87 42.92 7.96 21.82
CA MET A 87 43.11 7.62 20.40
C MET A 87 44.60 7.61 20.04
N ASN A 88 45.34 8.65 20.47
CA ASN A 88 46.77 8.76 20.21
C ASN A 88 47.58 7.65 20.90
N GLU A 89 47.26 7.35 22.16
CA GLU A 89 47.89 6.28 22.92
C GLU A 89 47.72 4.90 22.27
N LEU A 90 46.51 4.64 21.73
CA LEU A 90 46.14 3.36 21.10
C LEU A 90 46.40 3.31 19.61
N GLY A 91 46.97 4.37 19.00
CA GLY A 91 47.24 4.45 17.56
C GLY A 91 45.97 4.43 16.67
N MET A 92 44.83 4.87 17.24
CA MET A 92 43.57 4.96 16.51
C MET A 92 43.50 6.25 15.68
N GLU A 93 43.00 6.17 14.47
CA GLU A 93 42.82 7.34 13.61
C GLU A 93 41.33 7.66 13.37
N PRO A 94 40.99 8.95 13.29
CA PRO A 94 39.60 9.35 13.08
C PRO A 94 39.10 8.95 11.67
N ILE A 95 37.82 8.60 11.58
CA ILE A 95 37.07 8.36 10.33
C ILE A 95 36.05 9.49 10.18
N ASP A 96 36.11 10.22 9.06
CA ASP A 96 35.34 11.43 8.79
C ASP A 96 34.06 11.16 8.00
N TYR A 97 34.10 10.12 7.18
CA TYR A 97 33.00 9.73 6.30
C TYR A 97 32.72 8.24 6.43
N VAL A 98 31.44 7.87 6.46
CA VAL A 98 30.98 6.48 6.42
C VAL A 98 29.99 6.36 5.27
N VAL A 99 30.27 5.45 4.35
CA VAL A 99 29.44 5.17 3.18
C VAL A 99 29.09 3.70 3.22
N VAL A 100 27.93 3.40 3.77
CA VAL A 100 27.50 2.02 4.00
C VAL A 100 26.02 1.92 3.76
N ASN A 101 25.61 1.06 2.85
CA ASN A 101 24.26 0.55 2.77
C ASN A 101 24.23 -0.92 3.22
N LEU A 102 23.10 -1.36 3.75
CA LEU A 102 22.99 -2.65 4.42
C LEU A 102 22.87 -3.81 3.42
N TYR A 103 23.03 -5.03 3.89
CA TYR A 103 22.77 -6.22 3.09
C TYR A 103 21.30 -6.24 2.61
N PRO A 104 21.05 -6.78 1.41
CA PRO A 104 19.74 -6.72 0.76
C PRO A 104 18.76 -7.75 1.36
N PHE A 105 18.43 -7.61 2.65
CA PHE A 105 17.51 -8.51 3.35
C PHE A 105 16.14 -8.57 2.69
N LYS A 106 15.60 -7.39 2.31
CA LYS A 106 14.31 -7.26 1.62
C LYS A 106 14.29 -8.06 0.31
N GLU A 107 15.30 -7.89 -0.52
CA GLU A 107 15.43 -8.57 -1.82
C GLU A 107 15.67 -10.08 -1.63
N THR A 108 16.35 -10.44 -0.55
CA THR A 108 16.61 -11.85 -0.23
C THR A 108 15.33 -12.58 0.13
N ILE A 109 14.55 -12.05 1.08
CA ILE A 109 13.30 -12.68 1.50
C ILE A 109 12.16 -12.60 0.46
N ALA A 110 12.30 -11.74 -0.56
CA ALA A 110 11.36 -11.68 -1.68
C ALA A 110 11.55 -12.78 -2.72
N LYS A 111 12.63 -13.57 -2.65
CA LYS A 111 12.88 -14.67 -3.59
C LYS A 111 11.94 -15.85 -3.29
N PRO A 112 11.36 -16.50 -4.32
CA PRO A 112 10.39 -17.60 -4.11
C PRO A 112 10.96 -18.81 -3.40
N ASP A 113 12.26 -19.06 -3.53
CA ASP A 113 12.99 -20.24 -3.05
C ASP A 113 13.93 -19.93 -1.88
N VAL A 114 13.77 -18.77 -1.23
CA VAL A 114 14.61 -18.40 -0.08
C VAL A 114 14.39 -19.38 1.08
N THR A 115 15.50 -19.88 1.63
CA THR A 115 15.46 -20.66 2.87
C THR A 115 15.53 -19.75 4.09
N PHE A 116 15.05 -20.24 5.24
CA PHE A 116 15.20 -19.51 6.50
C PHE A 116 16.67 -19.23 6.82
N ALA A 117 17.56 -20.19 6.54
CA ALA A 117 19.00 -20.02 6.75
C ALA A 117 19.58 -18.90 5.87
N ASP A 118 19.16 -18.81 4.60
CA ASP A 118 19.59 -17.74 3.69
C ASP A 118 19.12 -16.36 4.19
N ALA A 119 17.88 -16.27 4.69
CA ALA A 119 17.36 -15.04 5.27
C ALA A 119 18.19 -14.61 6.49
N ILE A 120 18.49 -15.52 7.42
CA ILE A 120 19.30 -15.23 8.61
C ILE A 120 20.70 -14.80 8.23
N GLU A 121 21.36 -15.45 7.25
CA GLU A 121 22.71 -15.09 6.81
C GLU A 121 22.77 -13.69 6.18
N ASN A 122 21.66 -13.18 5.65
CA ASN A 122 21.56 -11.85 5.08
C ASN A 122 21.17 -10.75 6.09
N ILE A 123 21.17 -11.05 7.39
CA ILE A 123 21.02 -10.04 8.43
C ILE A 123 22.41 -9.36 8.66
N ASP A 124 22.49 -8.08 8.32
CA ASP A 124 23.71 -7.30 8.47
C ASP A 124 23.91 -6.87 9.94
N ILE A 125 25.06 -7.18 10.52
CA ILE A 125 25.45 -6.78 11.88
C ILE A 125 26.44 -5.61 11.84
N GLY A 126 27.47 -5.73 11.02
CA GLY A 126 28.56 -4.74 10.95
C GLY A 126 28.11 -3.40 10.39
N GLY A 127 27.32 -3.42 9.32
CA GLY A 127 26.77 -2.23 8.67
C GLY A 127 25.97 -1.35 9.64
N PRO A 128 24.90 -1.86 10.27
CA PRO A 128 24.12 -1.11 11.25
C PRO A 128 24.97 -0.55 12.39
N THR A 129 25.96 -1.29 12.88
CA THR A 129 26.84 -0.84 13.97
C THR A 129 27.67 0.36 13.54
N MET A 130 28.27 0.34 12.35
CA MET A 130 29.07 1.44 11.81
C MET A 130 28.24 2.69 11.56
N ILE A 131 27.11 2.58 10.86
CA ILE A 131 26.29 3.74 10.50
C ILE A 131 25.64 4.38 11.74
N ARG A 132 25.21 3.59 12.72
CA ARG A 132 24.67 4.09 13.98
C ARG A 132 25.73 4.82 14.82
N SER A 133 26.97 4.29 14.86
CA SER A 133 28.11 4.94 15.51
C SER A 133 28.42 6.30 14.87
N ALA A 134 28.52 6.33 13.55
CA ALA A 134 28.75 7.55 12.77
C ALA A 134 27.61 8.58 12.96
N ALA A 135 26.36 8.14 12.88
CA ALA A 135 25.20 9.01 13.06
C ALA A 135 25.12 9.61 14.48
N LYS A 136 25.45 8.82 15.51
CA LYS A 136 25.55 9.32 16.88
C LYS A 136 26.59 10.44 16.99
N ASN A 137 27.68 10.34 16.25
CA ASN A 137 28.79 11.30 16.23
C ASN A 137 28.75 12.25 15.02
N HIS A 138 27.55 12.55 14.49
CA HIS A 138 27.37 13.34 13.26
C HIS A 138 27.96 14.76 13.30
N LYS A 139 28.31 15.29 14.46
CA LYS A 139 29.05 16.53 14.56
C LYS A 139 30.40 16.44 13.83
N PHE A 140 31.04 15.29 13.88
CA PHE A 140 32.38 15.05 13.35
C PHE A 140 32.40 14.10 12.15
N VAL A 141 31.38 13.26 11.98
CA VAL A 141 31.32 12.20 10.97
C VAL A 141 30.12 12.43 10.02
N SER A 142 30.38 12.41 8.73
CA SER A 142 29.34 12.40 7.70
C SER A 142 28.99 10.96 7.35
N VAL A 143 27.74 10.56 7.47
CA VAL A 143 27.29 9.18 7.23
C VAL A 143 26.29 9.11 6.07
N ILE A 144 26.58 8.31 5.07
CA ILE A 144 25.80 8.20 3.84
C ILE A 144 25.33 6.75 3.69
N VAL A 145 24.01 6.54 3.61
CA VAL A 145 23.40 5.21 3.49
C VAL A 145 22.66 4.99 2.16
N ASP A 146 22.62 6.03 1.32
CA ASP A 146 21.83 6.03 0.10
C ASP A 146 22.60 6.76 -1.01
N PRO A 147 22.78 6.14 -2.20
CA PRO A 147 23.46 6.76 -3.34
C PRO A 147 22.90 8.12 -3.77
N VAL A 148 21.61 8.39 -3.53
CA VAL A 148 20.99 9.68 -3.87
C VAL A 148 21.65 10.87 -3.15
N ASP A 149 22.32 10.63 -2.03
CA ASP A 149 22.99 11.66 -1.25
C ASP A 149 24.45 11.93 -1.70
N TYR A 150 25.00 11.16 -2.63
CA TYR A 150 26.40 11.30 -3.09
C TYR A 150 26.69 12.68 -3.67
N ASP A 151 25.81 13.16 -4.53
CA ASP A 151 26.01 14.44 -5.24
C ASP A 151 26.03 15.64 -4.28
N VAL A 152 25.15 15.67 -3.28
CA VAL A 152 25.13 16.76 -2.32
C VAL A 152 26.38 16.78 -1.46
N VAL A 153 26.86 15.59 -1.07
CA VAL A 153 28.08 15.45 -0.25
C VAL A 153 29.30 15.89 -1.06
N LEU A 154 29.51 15.41 -2.29
CA LEU A 154 30.62 15.81 -3.13
C LEU A 154 30.61 17.30 -3.48
N ARG A 155 29.44 17.85 -3.79
CA ARG A 155 29.30 19.29 -4.05
C ARG A 155 29.73 20.13 -2.86
N GLU A 156 29.22 19.81 -1.64
CA GLU A 156 29.58 20.55 -0.44
C GLU A 156 31.06 20.41 -0.09
N LEU A 157 31.64 19.23 -0.27
CA LEU A 157 33.08 19.00 -0.13
C LEU A 157 33.92 19.86 -1.07
N LYS A 158 33.53 19.92 -2.33
CA LYS A 158 34.22 20.70 -3.36
C LYS A 158 34.11 22.22 -3.11
N GLU A 159 32.94 22.68 -2.67
CA GLU A 159 32.67 24.10 -2.45
C GLU A 159 33.26 24.63 -1.13
N ASN A 160 33.21 23.82 -0.07
CA ASN A 160 33.50 24.28 1.30
C ASN A 160 34.64 23.50 1.98
N GLY A 161 35.19 22.46 1.35
CA GLY A 161 36.17 21.56 1.96
C GLY A 161 35.61 20.62 3.05
N GLU A 162 34.32 20.74 3.34
CA GLU A 162 33.60 19.89 4.30
C GLU A 162 32.10 19.82 4.01
N VAL A 163 31.43 18.82 4.56
CA VAL A 163 29.97 18.69 4.54
C VAL A 163 29.37 19.60 5.60
N LYS A 164 28.34 20.37 5.24
CA LYS A 164 27.67 21.33 6.16
C LYS A 164 27.02 20.62 7.35
N ALA A 165 27.03 21.27 8.51
CA ALA A 165 26.44 20.72 9.74
C ALA A 165 24.95 20.36 9.58
N GLU A 166 24.20 21.11 8.80
CA GLU A 166 22.79 20.82 8.51
C GLU A 166 22.66 19.51 7.71
N THR A 167 23.50 19.33 6.69
CA THR A 167 23.52 18.13 5.86
C THR A 167 23.92 16.91 6.69
N LYS A 168 24.97 17.03 7.55
CA LYS A 168 25.34 15.94 8.48
C LYS A 168 24.17 15.52 9.38
N ARG A 169 23.39 16.47 9.93
CA ARG A 169 22.18 16.15 10.74
C ARG A 169 21.10 15.44 9.93
N LYS A 170 20.84 15.89 8.70
CA LYS A 170 19.85 15.23 7.80
C LYS A 170 20.27 13.80 7.49
N LEU A 171 21.53 13.59 7.15
CA LEU A 171 22.10 12.25 6.89
C LEU A 171 22.01 11.35 8.13
N ALA A 172 22.37 11.85 9.31
CA ALA A 172 22.27 11.10 10.57
C ALA A 172 20.82 10.69 10.89
N ALA A 173 19.86 11.60 10.69
CA ALA A 173 18.43 11.26 10.84
C ALA A 173 17.98 10.19 9.83
N LYS A 174 18.50 10.23 8.59
CA LYS A 174 18.24 9.22 7.56
C LYS A 174 18.76 7.84 7.98
N VAL A 175 19.93 7.76 8.61
CA VAL A 175 20.47 6.50 9.15
C VAL A 175 19.49 5.83 10.10
N PHE A 176 18.95 6.56 11.09
CA PHE A 176 18.05 5.95 12.07
C PHE A 176 16.72 5.52 11.45
N ARG A 177 16.21 6.24 10.44
CA ARG A 177 15.07 5.76 9.65
C ARG A 177 15.42 4.49 8.87
N HIS A 178 16.61 4.44 8.27
CA HIS A 178 17.09 3.30 7.49
C HIS A 178 17.23 2.03 8.36
N THR A 179 17.89 2.14 9.52
CA THR A 179 18.03 1.00 10.44
C THR A 179 16.70 0.59 11.06
N ALA A 180 15.82 1.54 11.40
CA ALA A 180 14.49 1.22 11.92
C ALA A 180 13.64 0.45 10.89
N ALA A 181 13.67 0.87 9.62
CA ALA A 181 12.97 0.16 8.54
C ALA A 181 13.56 -1.23 8.30
N TYR A 182 14.89 -1.35 8.35
CA TYR A 182 15.60 -2.61 8.21
C TYR A 182 15.23 -3.61 9.31
N ASP A 183 15.30 -3.17 10.58
CA ASP A 183 14.92 -4.00 11.73
C ASP A 183 13.42 -4.35 11.72
N ALA A 184 12.56 -3.44 11.25
CA ALA A 184 11.13 -3.72 11.09
C ALA A 184 10.86 -4.87 10.10
N LEU A 185 11.58 -4.92 8.97
CA LEU A 185 11.45 -6.01 8.00
C LEU A 185 11.93 -7.34 8.58
N ILE A 186 13.04 -7.35 9.30
CA ILE A 186 13.57 -8.55 9.97
C ILE A 186 12.58 -9.04 11.03
N SER A 187 12.11 -8.13 11.88
CA SER A 187 11.15 -8.44 12.94
C SER A 187 9.87 -9.06 12.38
N ASN A 188 9.30 -8.45 11.34
CA ASN A 188 8.07 -8.96 10.70
C ASN A 188 8.30 -10.34 10.08
N TYR A 189 9.40 -10.51 9.34
CA TYR A 189 9.74 -11.81 8.76
C TYR A 189 9.85 -12.92 9.82
N LEU A 190 10.58 -12.67 10.91
CA LEU A 190 10.76 -13.65 11.98
C LEU A 190 9.44 -13.95 12.71
N THR A 191 8.62 -12.92 12.96
CA THR A 191 7.29 -13.06 13.58
C THR A 191 6.38 -13.95 12.71
N GLU A 192 6.36 -13.72 11.39
CA GLU A 192 5.62 -14.56 10.45
C GLU A 192 6.11 -16.01 10.42
N GLN A 193 7.43 -16.22 10.42
CA GLN A 193 8.03 -17.58 10.45
C GLN A 193 7.67 -18.35 11.73
N MET A 194 7.41 -17.66 12.83
CA MET A 194 6.97 -18.23 14.10
C MET A 194 5.44 -18.46 14.17
N GLY A 195 4.69 -17.96 13.19
CA GLY A 195 3.22 -18.01 13.20
C GLY A 195 2.60 -17.14 14.30
N GLU A 196 3.29 -16.09 14.74
CA GLU A 196 2.81 -15.18 15.77
C GLU A 196 1.93 -14.10 15.15
N GLU A 197 0.64 -14.11 15.44
CA GLU A 197 -0.33 -13.19 14.84
C GLU A 197 -0.39 -11.81 15.53
N SER A 198 -0.10 -11.76 16.82
CA SER A 198 -0.26 -10.56 17.67
C SER A 198 0.94 -10.36 18.60
N PRO A 199 2.09 -9.87 18.08
CA PRO A 199 3.27 -9.63 18.89
C PRO A 199 3.04 -8.49 19.91
N GLU A 200 3.78 -8.51 21.03
CA GLU A 200 3.68 -7.49 22.09
C GLU A 200 4.01 -6.08 21.59
N THR A 201 4.84 -5.98 20.55
CA THR A 201 5.20 -4.72 19.91
C THR A 201 5.02 -4.83 18.43
N LEU A 202 4.10 -4.03 17.87
CA LEU A 202 3.90 -3.94 16.43
C LEU A 202 4.89 -2.95 15.82
N THR A 203 5.69 -3.43 14.88
CA THR A 203 6.58 -2.58 14.07
C THR A 203 6.17 -2.64 12.62
N VAL A 204 5.88 -1.48 12.02
CA VAL A 204 5.53 -1.37 10.60
C VAL A 204 6.44 -0.35 9.90
N THR A 205 6.74 -0.60 8.64
CA THR A 205 7.51 0.32 7.82
C THR A 205 6.86 0.50 6.46
N PHE A 206 6.95 1.73 5.95
CA PHE A 206 6.44 2.12 4.64
C PHE A 206 7.45 3.04 3.95
N GLU A 207 7.58 2.91 2.64
CA GLU A 207 8.43 3.74 1.80
C GLU A 207 7.65 4.93 1.26
N LYS A 208 8.22 6.14 1.32
CA LYS A 208 7.58 7.33 0.74
C LYS A 208 7.43 7.16 -0.77
N LYS A 209 6.20 7.25 -1.26
CA LYS A 209 5.91 7.26 -2.70
C LYS A 209 5.82 8.67 -3.26
N GLN A 210 5.06 9.56 -2.59
CA GLN A 210 4.76 10.89 -3.13
C GLN A 210 4.38 11.85 -2.01
N ASP A 211 4.81 13.13 -2.12
CA ASP A 211 4.20 14.22 -1.36
C ASP A 211 2.89 14.63 -2.03
N LEU A 212 1.83 14.73 -1.25
CA LEU A 212 0.53 15.13 -1.76
C LEU A 212 0.34 16.64 -1.62
N ARG A 213 -0.39 17.22 -2.55
CA ARG A 213 -0.66 18.66 -2.54
C ARG A 213 -1.33 19.11 -1.23
N TYR A 214 -2.27 18.30 -0.73
CA TYR A 214 -2.94 18.42 0.57
C TYR A 214 -3.63 17.09 0.90
N GLY A 215 -4.17 16.95 2.10
CA GLY A 215 -4.93 15.79 2.55
C GLY A 215 -6.38 15.79 2.05
N GLU A 216 -7.31 15.32 2.87
CA GLU A 216 -8.74 15.41 2.53
C GLU A 216 -9.18 16.85 2.27
N ASN A 217 -8.63 17.79 3.04
CA ASN A 217 -8.95 19.20 2.96
C ASN A 217 -7.68 20.04 2.67
N PRO A 218 -7.80 21.20 2.01
CA PRO A 218 -6.67 22.02 1.57
C PRO A 218 -5.71 22.48 2.67
N HIS A 219 -6.16 22.57 3.91
CA HIS A 219 -5.34 22.98 5.05
C HIS A 219 -4.54 21.84 5.68
N GLN A 220 -4.78 20.59 5.29
CA GLN A 220 -4.14 19.39 5.82
C GLN A 220 -2.95 18.98 4.97
N LYS A 221 -1.77 18.85 5.57
CA LYS A 221 -0.60 18.29 4.89
C LYS A 221 -0.74 16.77 4.80
N ALA A 222 -0.33 16.19 3.67
CA ALA A 222 -0.37 14.75 3.47
C ALA A 222 0.81 14.24 2.64
N THR A 223 1.11 12.96 2.83
CA THR A 223 2.13 12.22 2.08
C THR A 223 1.62 10.81 1.86
N PHE A 224 1.88 10.27 0.68
CA PHE A 224 1.55 8.90 0.34
C PHE A 224 2.77 8.00 0.53
N TYR A 225 2.58 6.92 1.25
CA TYR A 225 3.57 5.87 1.47
C TYR A 225 3.07 4.56 0.88
N LYS A 226 3.98 3.70 0.45
CA LYS A 226 3.70 2.35 -0.05
C LYS A 226 4.33 1.30 0.85
N ALA A 227 3.78 0.09 0.85
CA ALA A 227 4.38 -1.06 1.51
C ALA A 227 5.78 -1.35 0.93
N PRO A 228 6.72 -1.92 1.71
CA PRO A 228 8.06 -2.25 1.20
C PRO A 228 8.04 -3.35 0.14
N PHE A 229 7.10 -4.29 0.21
CA PHE A 229 6.90 -5.33 -0.80
C PHE A 229 5.80 -4.95 -1.77
N ALA A 230 5.98 -5.33 -3.04
CA ALA A 230 5.03 -5.01 -4.09
C ALA A 230 3.70 -5.76 -3.87
N VAL A 231 2.62 -4.99 -3.83
CA VAL A 231 1.25 -5.48 -3.91
C VAL A 231 0.71 -5.01 -5.26
N THR A 232 0.99 -5.81 -6.31
CA THR A 232 0.76 -5.43 -7.72
C THR A 232 -0.71 -5.06 -7.99
N SER A 233 -1.62 -5.65 -7.23
CA SER A 233 -3.05 -5.37 -7.31
C SER A 233 -3.50 -4.19 -6.42
N SER A 234 -2.67 -3.16 -6.22
CA SER A 234 -2.99 -2.00 -5.38
C SER A 234 -2.70 -0.67 -6.06
N VAL A 235 -3.43 0.38 -5.65
CA VAL A 235 -3.20 1.76 -6.11
C VAL A 235 -1.78 2.24 -5.79
N ALA A 236 -1.20 1.74 -4.69
CA ALA A 236 0.16 2.09 -4.30
C ALA A 236 1.22 1.62 -5.32
N TYR A 237 0.93 0.57 -6.07
CA TYR A 237 1.81 0.01 -7.10
C TYR A 237 1.28 0.15 -8.53
N ALA A 238 0.13 0.80 -8.71
CA ALA A 238 -0.40 1.13 -10.03
C ALA A 238 0.59 1.99 -10.82
N GLU A 239 0.68 1.74 -12.13
CA GLU A 239 1.38 2.59 -13.08
C GLU A 239 0.44 3.67 -13.60
N GLN A 240 0.85 4.92 -13.52
CA GLN A 240 0.08 6.04 -14.08
C GLN A 240 0.56 6.36 -15.49
N LEU A 241 -0.27 6.06 -16.49
CA LEU A 241 0.04 6.29 -17.91
C LEU A 241 -0.23 7.72 -18.35
N HIS A 242 -1.14 8.44 -17.70
CA HIS A 242 -1.56 9.77 -18.12
C HIS A 242 -2.15 10.59 -16.97
N GLY A 243 -2.20 11.92 -17.16
CA GLY A 243 -2.91 12.87 -16.32
C GLY A 243 -2.05 13.48 -15.21
N LYS A 244 -2.72 14.24 -14.33
CA LYS A 244 -2.08 14.89 -13.18
C LYS A 244 -1.75 13.88 -12.09
N GLU A 245 -0.87 14.26 -11.17
CA GLU A 245 -0.61 13.50 -9.95
C GLU A 245 -1.91 13.20 -9.18
N LEU A 246 -1.92 12.05 -8.50
CA LEU A 246 -3.04 11.64 -7.66
C LEU A 246 -3.13 12.55 -6.43
N SER A 247 -4.33 12.95 -6.07
CA SER A 247 -4.62 13.62 -4.78
C SER A 247 -4.92 12.58 -3.70
N TYR A 248 -4.98 13.03 -2.44
CA TYR A 248 -5.39 12.21 -1.30
C TYR A 248 -6.76 11.52 -1.55
N ASN A 249 -7.76 12.32 -1.96
CA ASN A 249 -9.10 11.79 -2.25
C ASN A 249 -9.12 10.86 -3.47
N ASN A 250 -8.30 11.16 -4.50
CA ASN A 250 -8.15 10.25 -5.64
C ASN A 250 -7.65 8.86 -5.23
N ILE A 251 -6.66 8.80 -4.32
CA ILE A 251 -6.11 7.53 -3.85
C ILE A 251 -7.17 6.74 -3.06
N ASN A 252 -7.90 7.39 -2.16
CA ASN A 252 -8.95 6.73 -1.37
C ASN A 252 -10.08 6.21 -2.25
N ASP A 253 -10.55 7.01 -3.19
CA ASP A 253 -11.65 6.61 -4.09
C ASP A 253 -11.19 5.51 -5.07
N ALA A 254 -9.95 5.59 -5.56
CA ALA A 254 -9.35 4.57 -6.42
C ALA A 254 -9.20 3.22 -5.71
N ASP A 255 -8.77 3.22 -4.46
CA ASP A 255 -8.66 2.03 -3.64
C ASP A 255 -10.02 1.39 -3.38
N ALA A 256 -11.04 2.20 -3.10
CA ALA A 256 -12.41 1.74 -2.94
C ALA A 256 -12.96 1.12 -4.24
N ALA A 257 -12.75 1.75 -5.40
CA ALA A 257 -13.20 1.25 -6.69
C ALA A 257 -12.51 -0.08 -7.04
N LEU A 258 -11.20 -0.15 -6.81
CA LEU A 258 -10.38 -1.33 -7.05
C LEU A 258 -10.81 -2.50 -6.16
N SER A 259 -11.10 -2.24 -4.89
CA SER A 259 -11.57 -3.26 -3.94
C SER A 259 -12.89 -3.89 -4.37
N ILE A 260 -13.81 -3.07 -4.90
CA ILE A 260 -15.12 -3.57 -5.37
C ILE A 260 -14.98 -4.37 -6.66
N VAL A 261 -14.23 -3.86 -7.65
CA VAL A 261 -14.14 -4.53 -8.96
C VAL A 261 -13.49 -5.90 -8.89
N LYS A 262 -12.61 -6.12 -7.93
CA LYS A 262 -11.96 -7.43 -7.66
C LYS A 262 -12.91 -8.52 -7.16
N GLU A 263 -14.11 -8.18 -6.71
CA GLU A 263 -15.12 -9.18 -6.33
C GLU A 263 -15.72 -9.92 -7.55
N PHE A 264 -15.47 -9.42 -8.77
CA PHE A 264 -16.10 -9.92 -9.99
C PHE A 264 -15.11 -10.69 -10.86
N THR A 265 -15.51 -11.89 -11.26
CA THR A 265 -14.80 -12.71 -12.26
C THR A 265 -15.32 -12.45 -13.70
N GLU A 266 -16.58 -12.03 -13.83
CA GLU A 266 -17.20 -11.61 -15.06
C GLU A 266 -16.72 -10.20 -15.47
N PRO A 267 -16.84 -9.77 -16.74
CA PRO A 267 -16.57 -8.38 -17.11
C PRO A 267 -17.40 -7.42 -16.26
N ALA A 268 -16.74 -6.57 -15.49
CA ALA A 268 -17.37 -5.67 -14.54
C ALA A 268 -16.73 -4.28 -14.55
N VAL A 269 -17.57 -3.27 -14.34
CA VAL A 269 -17.16 -1.88 -14.17
C VAL A 269 -17.80 -1.32 -12.91
N VAL A 270 -17.00 -0.60 -12.14
CA VAL A 270 -17.38 0.04 -10.89
C VAL A 270 -17.11 1.53 -10.98
N ALA A 271 -18.12 2.32 -10.70
CA ALA A 271 -18.03 3.76 -10.54
C ALA A 271 -18.10 4.11 -9.05
N VAL A 272 -17.10 4.87 -8.57
CA VAL A 272 -17.01 5.29 -7.14
C VAL A 272 -16.97 6.80 -7.03
N LYS A 273 -17.62 7.32 -6.02
CA LYS A 273 -17.51 8.70 -5.59
C LYS A 273 -17.57 8.77 -4.07
N HIS A 274 -16.61 9.47 -3.45
CA HIS A 274 -16.49 9.59 -2.00
C HIS A 274 -16.44 8.23 -1.29
N MET A 275 -15.63 7.32 -1.84
CA MET A 275 -15.39 5.96 -1.34
C MET A 275 -16.62 5.03 -1.36
N ASN A 276 -17.74 5.45 -1.95
CA ASN A 276 -18.92 4.60 -2.09
C ASN A 276 -19.21 4.32 -3.58
N PRO A 277 -19.69 3.13 -3.94
CA PRO A 277 -20.13 2.86 -5.30
C PRO A 277 -21.37 3.68 -5.61
N CYS A 278 -21.33 4.39 -6.73
CA CYS A 278 -22.51 5.04 -7.30
C CYS A 278 -23.07 4.26 -8.47
N GLY A 279 -22.27 3.38 -9.08
CA GLY A 279 -22.74 2.50 -10.14
C GLY A 279 -21.83 1.28 -10.29
N VAL A 280 -22.42 0.10 -10.33
CA VAL A 280 -21.73 -1.16 -10.64
C VAL A 280 -22.52 -1.88 -11.72
N GLY A 281 -21.84 -2.28 -12.78
CA GLY A 281 -22.42 -3.03 -13.88
C GLY A 281 -21.60 -4.25 -14.23
N VAL A 282 -22.28 -5.35 -14.55
CA VAL A 282 -21.71 -6.60 -15.06
C VAL A 282 -22.28 -6.85 -16.45
N GLY A 283 -21.42 -7.24 -17.39
CA GLY A 283 -21.82 -7.47 -18.78
C GLY A 283 -21.15 -8.69 -19.38
N THR A 284 -21.48 -8.94 -20.65
CA THR A 284 -20.81 -9.94 -21.47
C THR A 284 -19.44 -9.47 -21.95
N ASP A 285 -19.27 -8.15 -22.01
CA ASP A 285 -18.02 -7.46 -22.31
C ASP A 285 -17.90 -6.18 -21.46
N ILE A 286 -16.78 -5.48 -21.60
CA ILE A 286 -16.49 -4.31 -20.78
C ILE A 286 -17.31 -3.08 -21.18
N HIS A 287 -17.73 -3.00 -22.43
CA HIS A 287 -18.58 -1.91 -22.93
C HIS A 287 -19.98 -2.00 -22.33
N GLU A 288 -20.59 -3.19 -22.34
CA GLU A 288 -21.87 -3.44 -21.70
C GLU A 288 -21.80 -3.20 -20.19
N ALA A 289 -20.75 -3.71 -19.52
CA ALA A 289 -20.53 -3.50 -18.10
C ALA A 289 -20.44 -2.00 -17.74
N TYR A 290 -19.72 -1.21 -18.55
CA TYR A 290 -19.65 0.24 -18.35
C TYR A 290 -21.00 0.92 -18.58
N THR A 291 -21.73 0.54 -19.64
CA THR A 291 -23.04 1.09 -19.93
C THR A 291 -23.99 0.91 -18.75
N ARG A 292 -24.04 -0.29 -18.17
CA ARG A 292 -24.82 -0.59 -16.97
C ARG A 292 -24.35 0.20 -15.74
N ALA A 293 -23.04 0.30 -15.51
CA ALA A 293 -22.50 1.10 -14.42
C ALA A 293 -22.84 2.59 -14.55
N TYR A 294 -22.86 3.11 -15.77
CA TYR A 294 -23.29 4.48 -16.05
C TYR A 294 -24.80 4.66 -15.84
N GLU A 295 -25.63 3.75 -16.32
CA GLU A 295 -27.08 3.81 -16.19
C GLU A 295 -27.56 3.61 -14.74
N ALA A 296 -26.72 3.02 -13.88
CA ALA A 296 -27.01 2.87 -12.45
C ALA A 296 -27.26 4.23 -11.78
N ASP A 297 -26.39 5.20 -11.99
CA ASP A 297 -26.55 6.58 -11.54
C ASP A 297 -25.76 7.55 -12.43
N PRO A 298 -26.37 8.03 -13.54
CA PRO A 298 -25.71 8.90 -14.49
C PRO A 298 -25.40 10.30 -13.94
N VAL A 299 -25.98 10.66 -12.79
CA VAL A 299 -25.73 11.95 -12.14
C VAL A 299 -24.49 11.87 -11.24
N SER A 300 -24.43 10.86 -10.38
CA SER A 300 -23.34 10.74 -9.39
C SER A 300 -22.01 10.34 -10.03
N ILE A 301 -22.02 9.60 -11.11
CA ILE A 301 -20.82 9.15 -11.83
C ILE A 301 -19.97 10.31 -12.38
N PHE A 302 -20.58 11.48 -12.62
CA PHE A 302 -19.85 12.68 -13.04
C PHE A 302 -18.81 13.10 -12.01
N GLY A 303 -17.54 13.19 -12.42
CA GLY A 303 -16.41 13.48 -11.54
C GLY A 303 -16.01 12.31 -10.64
N GLY A 304 -16.52 11.10 -10.92
CA GLY A 304 -16.17 9.89 -10.20
C GLY A 304 -14.92 9.20 -10.74
N ILE A 305 -14.63 8.04 -10.18
CA ILE A 305 -13.55 7.14 -10.54
C ILE A 305 -14.14 5.85 -11.09
N ILE A 306 -13.60 5.38 -12.20
CA ILE A 306 -13.99 4.12 -12.84
C ILE A 306 -12.91 3.07 -12.65
N ALA A 307 -13.29 1.88 -12.21
CA ALA A 307 -12.43 0.69 -12.22
C ALA A 307 -13.07 -0.40 -13.07
N ALA A 308 -12.28 -0.97 -13.98
CA ALA A 308 -12.68 -2.07 -14.85
C ALA A 308 -11.76 -3.28 -14.63
N ASN A 309 -12.31 -4.50 -14.68
CA ASN A 309 -11.52 -5.73 -14.52
C ASN A 309 -11.07 -6.38 -15.83
N ARG A 310 -11.23 -5.70 -16.94
CA ARG A 310 -10.75 -6.09 -18.28
C ARG A 310 -10.14 -4.89 -18.97
N GLU A 311 -9.45 -5.15 -20.09
CA GLU A 311 -8.92 -4.12 -20.95
C GLU A 311 -10.01 -3.13 -21.38
N ILE A 312 -9.69 -1.84 -21.35
CA ILE A 312 -10.54 -0.79 -21.92
C ILE A 312 -10.28 -0.74 -23.43
N ASP A 313 -11.29 -1.07 -24.20
CA ASP A 313 -11.30 -0.96 -25.66
C ASP A 313 -11.70 0.44 -26.14
N LYS A 314 -11.60 0.67 -27.45
CA LYS A 314 -11.96 1.93 -28.09
C LYS A 314 -13.41 2.34 -27.81
N ALA A 315 -14.37 1.41 -27.95
CA ALA A 315 -15.79 1.71 -27.82
C ALA A 315 -16.13 2.16 -26.39
N THR A 316 -15.56 1.48 -25.39
CA THR A 316 -15.69 1.86 -23.98
C THR A 316 -15.00 3.20 -23.70
N ALA A 317 -13.82 3.44 -24.28
CA ALA A 317 -13.09 4.70 -24.12
C ALA A 317 -13.87 5.90 -24.70
N GLU A 318 -14.52 5.74 -25.83
CA GLU A 318 -15.38 6.77 -26.43
C GLU A 318 -16.52 7.15 -25.48
N LYS A 319 -17.17 6.17 -24.83
CA LYS A 319 -18.22 6.41 -23.83
C LYS A 319 -17.68 7.06 -22.54
N LEU A 320 -16.55 6.60 -22.03
CA LEU A 320 -15.85 7.23 -20.89
C LEU A 320 -15.48 8.67 -21.18
N HIS A 321 -15.16 8.97 -22.43
CA HIS A 321 -14.81 10.33 -22.86
C HIS A 321 -16.00 11.30 -22.88
N GLU A 322 -17.24 10.84 -22.99
CA GLU A 322 -18.43 11.71 -23.04
C GLU A 322 -18.64 12.51 -21.74
N ILE A 323 -18.17 12.01 -20.58
CA ILE A 323 -18.36 12.65 -19.28
C ILE A 323 -17.03 13.09 -18.64
N PHE A 324 -17.10 13.98 -17.65
CA PHE A 324 -15.93 14.28 -16.82
C PHE A 324 -15.70 13.16 -15.79
N LEU A 325 -14.50 12.59 -15.80
CA LEU A 325 -14.01 11.61 -14.84
C LEU A 325 -12.66 12.04 -14.28
N GLU A 326 -12.38 11.65 -13.05
CA GLU A 326 -11.10 11.92 -12.39
C GLU A 326 -10.05 10.86 -12.73
N ILE A 327 -10.43 9.57 -12.70
CA ILE A 327 -9.53 8.44 -12.92
C ILE A 327 -10.27 7.32 -13.65
N VAL A 328 -9.55 6.62 -14.53
CA VAL A 328 -9.94 5.30 -15.06
C VAL A 328 -8.84 4.30 -14.71
N ILE A 329 -9.23 3.17 -14.11
CA ILE A 329 -8.33 2.09 -13.66
C ILE A 329 -8.72 0.82 -14.43
N ALA A 330 -7.75 0.16 -15.03
CA ALA A 330 -7.95 -1.11 -15.73
C ALA A 330 -6.66 -1.94 -15.74
N PRO A 331 -6.69 -3.25 -16.02
CA PRO A 331 -5.48 -4.03 -16.22
C PRO A 331 -4.68 -3.59 -17.46
N SER A 332 -5.35 -3.10 -18.48
CA SER A 332 -4.73 -2.54 -19.69
C SER A 332 -5.71 -1.64 -20.46
N PHE A 333 -5.16 -0.91 -21.43
CA PHE A 333 -5.91 -0.09 -22.38
C PHE A 333 -5.44 -0.41 -23.79
N SER A 334 -6.36 -0.56 -24.76
CA SER A 334 -5.94 -0.64 -26.15
C SER A 334 -5.28 0.69 -26.59
N GLN A 335 -4.46 0.65 -27.64
CA GLN A 335 -3.82 1.89 -28.12
C GLN A 335 -4.87 2.93 -28.55
N GLU A 336 -5.94 2.48 -29.23
CA GLU A 336 -7.03 3.36 -29.65
C GLU A 336 -7.79 3.96 -28.45
N ALA A 337 -7.91 3.20 -27.35
CA ALA A 337 -8.50 3.72 -26.10
C ALA A 337 -7.62 4.81 -25.48
N LEU A 338 -6.30 4.60 -25.47
CA LEU A 338 -5.35 5.61 -24.99
C LEU A 338 -5.44 6.90 -25.84
N ASP A 339 -5.48 6.78 -27.17
CA ASP A 339 -5.56 7.93 -28.06
C ASP A 339 -6.81 8.77 -27.80
N VAL A 340 -7.96 8.13 -27.48
CA VAL A 340 -9.19 8.83 -27.10
C VAL A 340 -9.06 9.50 -25.73
N LEU A 341 -8.66 8.75 -24.70
CA LEU A 341 -8.73 9.20 -23.32
C LEU A 341 -7.64 10.24 -22.98
N GLN A 342 -6.45 10.15 -23.57
CA GLN A 342 -5.35 11.09 -23.36
C GLN A 342 -5.64 12.50 -23.91
N SER A 343 -6.64 12.66 -24.76
CA SER A 343 -7.10 13.99 -25.19
C SER A 343 -7.60 14.84 -24.02
N LYS A 344 -8.03 14.21 -22.91
CA LYS A 344 -8.41 14.87 -21.65
C LYS A 344 -7.21 15.03 -20.71
N LYS A 345 -6.48 16.14 -20.80
CA LYS A 345 -5.22 16.41 -20.07
C LYS A 345 -5.22 16.10 -18.57
N ASN A 346 -6.36 16.17 -17.91
CA ASN A 346 -6.47 16.00 -16.46
C ASN A 346 -6.93 14.60 -16.05
N LEU A 347 -7.44 13.79 -16.97
CA LEU A 347 -7.91 12.43 -16.71
C LEU A 347 -6.70 11.53 -16.39
N ARG A 348 -6.73 10.88 -15.25
CA ARG A 348 -5.67 9.94 -14.85
C ARG A 348 -6.02 8.56 -15.36
N LEU A 349 -5.05 7.91 -16.01
CA LEU A 349 -5.17 6.54 -16.47
C LEU A 349 -4.20 5.69 -15.68
N LEU A 350 -4.71 4.69 -14.96
CA LEU A 350 -3.91 3.79 -14.14
C LEU A 350 -4.01 2.35 -14.64
N THR A 351 -2.88 1.69 -14.78
CA THR A 351 -2.83 0.23 -14.96
C THR A 351 -2.47 -0.45 -13.65
N VAL A 352 -3.18 -1.55 -13.37
CA VAL A 352 -3.00 -2.32 -12.14
C VAL A 352 -3.52 -3.74 -12.36
N ASP A 353 -2.88 -4.73 -11.73
CA ASP A 353 -3.42 -6.09 -11.72
C ASP A 353 -4.76 -6.13 -10.98
N ILE A 354 -5.76 -6.76 -11.59
CA ILE A 354 -7.10 -6.92 -11.01
C ILE A 354 -7.26 -8.35 -10.45
N GLU A 355 -6.27 -8.82 -9.74
CA GLU A 355 -6.36 -10.11 -9.05
C GLU A 355 -6.85 -9.92 -7.62
N LYS A 356 -7.79 -10.77 -7.20
CA LYS A 356 -8.19 -10.82 -5.79
C LYS A 356 -7.05 -11.44 -4.99
N SER A 357 -6.51 -10.69 -4.02
CA SER A 357 -5.52 -11.22 -3.10
C SER A 357 -6.12 -12.38 -2.31
N THR A 358 -5.44 -13.51 -2.30
CA THR A 358 -5.81 -14.69 -1.47
C THR A 358 -5.14 -14.65 -0.10
N SER A 359 -4.17 -13.75 0.10
CA SER A 359 -3.51 -13.57 1.40
C SER A 359 -4.28 -12.52 2.23
N ALA A 360 -4.56 -12.87 3.47
CA ALA A 360 -5.14 -11.94 4.43
C ALA A 360 -4.14 -10.81 4.71
N SER A 361 -4.35 -9.65 4.09
CA SER A 361 -3.64 -8.44 4.45
C SER A 361 -4.23 -7.84 5.74
N LYS A 362 -3.40 -7.15 6.52
CA LYS A 362 -3.85 -6.49 7.76
C LYS A 362 -4.28 -5.06 7.44
N LYS A 363 -5.50 -4.73 7.78
CA LYS A 363 -6.02 -3.36 7.76
C LYS A 363 -5.60 -2.63 9.02
N LEU A 364 -4.94 -1.49 8.85
CA LEU A 364 -4.49 -0.60 9.92
C LEU A 364 -5.42 0.61 10.00
N THR A 365 -6.03 0.85 11.15
CA THR A 365 -6.93 2.00 11.35
C THR A 365 -6.43 2.82 12.54
N SER A 366 -6.04 4.06 12.28
CA SER A 366 -5.60 4.97 13.33
C SER A 366 -6.77 5.39 14.23
N VAL A 367 -6.53 5.37 15.55
CA VAL A 367 -7.40 5.98 16.55
C VAL A 367 -6.59 6.93 17.40
N GLN A 368 -7.23 7.84 18.12
CA GLN A 368 -6.48 8.78 18.96
C GLN A 368 -5.65 8.03 20.00
N GLY A 369 -4.33 8.13 19.89
CA GLY A 369 -3.37 7.50 20.80
C GLY A 369 -3.13 6.02 20.56
N GLY A 370 -3.64 5.43 19.46
CA GLY A 370 -3.48 4.01 19.19
C GLY A 370 -3.74 3.60 17.73
N LEU A 371 -3.68 2.29 17.52
CA LEU A 371 -3.91 1.66 16.22
C LEU A 371 -4.77 0.41 16.41
N LEU A 372 -5.81 0.28 15.59
CA LEU A 372 -6.56 -0.96 15.44
C LEU A 372 -5.96 -1.75 14.26
N VAL A 373 -5.72 -3.03 14.49
CA VAL A 373 -5.22 -3.96 13.48
C VAL A 373 -6.22 -5.10 13.35
N GLN A 374 -6.68 -5.36 12.14
CA GLN A 374 -7.57 -6.49 11.84
C GLN A 374 -7.21 -7.07 10.48
N GLU A 375 -7.65 -8.27 10.21
CA GLU A 375 -7.63 -8.83 8.87
C GLU A 375 -8.60 -8.09 7.95
N GLU A 376 -8.29 -8.03 6.66
CA GLU A 376 -9.26 -7.58 5.67
C GLU A 376 -10.37 -8.60 5.52
N ASP A 377 -11.59 -8.11 5.27
CA ASP A 377 -12.75 -8.96 4.99
C ASP A 377 -12.64 -9.55 3.59
N THR A 378 -12.03 -10.73 3.49
CA THR A 378 -11.84 -11.47 2.24
C THR A 378 -12.92 -12.52 1.99
N LEU A 379 -13.89 -12.70 2.92
CA LEU A 379 -14.91 -13.71 2.78
C LEU A 379 -15.78 -13.49 1.54
N SER A 380 -15.93 -14.55 0.76
CA SER A 380 -16.87 -14.62 -0.36
C SER A 380 -18.15 -15.31 0.09
N LEU A 381 -19.22 -15.15 -0.68
CA LEU A 381 -20.47 -15.86 -0.45
C LEU A 381 -20.22 -17.37 -0.58
N ASP A 382 -20.45 -18.10 0.50
CA ASP A 382 -20.39 -19.57 0.51
C ASP A 382 -21.80 -20.13 0.30
N GLU A 383 -22.05 -20.62 -0.90
CA GLU A 383 -23.35 -21.17 -1.28
C GLU A 383 -23.75 -22.41 -0.45
N SER A 384 -22.80 -23.09 0.18
CA SER A 384 -23.07 -24.25 1.02
C SER A 384 -23.68 -23.89 2.38
N THR A 385 -23.50 -22.65 2.84
CA THR A 385 -24.00 -22.14 4.13
C THR A 385 -25.30 -21.34 4.01
N ILE A 386 -25.75 -21.09 2.77
CA ILE A 386 -26.97 -20.32 2.51
C ILE A 386 -28.21 -21.10 2.96
N SER A 387 -29.17 -20.37 3.56
CA SER A 387 -30.51 -20.89 3.79
C SER A 387 -31.56 -19.95 3.21
N ILE A 388 -32.70 -20.52 2.78
CA ILE A 388 -33.84 -19.77 2.26
C ILE A 388 -35.01 -20.00 3.24
N PRO A 389 -35.23 -19.11 4.20
CA PRO A 389 -36.23 -19.30 5.22
C PRO A 389 -37.68 -19.00 4.77
N THR A 390 -37.83 -18.33 3.61
CA THR A 390 -39.14 -17.99 3.03
C THR A 390 -39.72 -19.12 2.19
N LYS A 391 -41.05 -19.08 1.99
CA LYS A 391 -41.78 -20.06 1.18
C LYS A 391 -41.38 -19.99 -0.31
N ARG A 392 -41.03 -18.81 -0.81
CA ARG A 392 -40.59 -18.58 -2.17
C ARG A 392 -39.07 -18.59 -2.23
N GLU A 393 -38.54 -19.28 -3.22
CA GLU A 393 -37.13 -19.25 -3.55
C GLU A 393 -36.86 -18.16 -4.62
N PRO A 394 -35.64 -17.59 -4.66
CA PRO A 394 -35.26 -16.67 -5.73
C PRO A 394 -35.24 -17.35 -7.10
N SER A 395 -35.67 -16.65 -8.14
CA SER A 395 -35.47 -17.04 -9.54
C SER A 395 -33.98 -16.93 -9.96
N GLU A 396 -33.64 -17.48 -11.12
CA GLU A 396 -32.25 -17.39 -11.66
C GLU A 396 -31.78 -15.94 -11.81
N GLN A 397 -32.66 -15.02 -12.25
CA GLN A 397 -32.31 -13.61 -12.39
C GLN A 397 -32.15 -12.95 -11.03
N GLU A 398 -33.06 -13.20 -10.12
CA GLU A 398 -32.95 -12.68 -8.73
C GLU A 398 -31.67 -13.16 -8.06
N TRP A 399 -31.23 -14.41 -8.28
CA TRP A 399 -29.95 -14.90 -7.79
C TRP A 399 -28.75 -14.12 -8.34
N LYS A 400 -28.75 -13.76 -9.61
CA LYS A 400 -27.68 -12.92 -10.19
C LYS A 400 -27.66 -11.55 -9.52
N ASP A 401 -28.81 -10.92 -9.39
CA ASP A 401 -28.93 -9.59 -8.77
C ASP A 401 -28.62 -9.61 -7.27
N LEU A 402 -29.06 -10.66 -6.53
CA LEU A 402 -28.67 -10.86 -5.12
C LEU A 402 -27.16 -11.00 -4.94
N LYS A 403 -26.50 -11.82 -5.77
CA LYS A 403 -25.04 -12.02 -5.73
C LYS A 403 -24.29 -10.74 -6.07
N LEU A 404 -24.75 -9.98 -7.06
CA LEU A 404 -24.18 -8.67 -7.39
C LEU A 404 -24.34 -7.71 -6.23
N ALA A 405 -25.56 -7.55 -5.69
CA ALA A 405 -25.84 -6.65 -4.58
C ALA A 405 -25.04 -7.04 -3.33
N TRP A 406 -24.86 -8.35 -3.07
CA TRP A 406 -24.08 -8.87 -1.93
C TRP A 406 -22.60 -8.53 -2.04
N LYS A 407 -21.98 -8.74 -3.22
CA LYS A 407 -20.60 -8.35 -3.47
C LYS A 407 -20.38 -6.85 -3.26
N VAL A 408 -21.34 -6.02 -3.66
CA VAL A 408 -21.24 -4.57 -3.55
C VAL A 408 -21.49 -4.08 -2.12
N VAL A 409 -22.49 -4.60 -1.42
CA VAL A 409 -22.87 -4.11 -0.08
C VAL A 409 -21.76 -4.28 0.95
N LYS A 410 -20.93 -5.32 0.81
CA LYS A 410 -19.72 -5.56 1.59
C LYS A 410 -18.77 -4.35 1.61
N HIS A 411 -18.74 -3.57 0.52
CA HIS A 411 -17.85 -2.42 0.35
C HIS A 411 -18.51 -1.07 0.65
N VAL A 412 -19.79 -1.04 0.99
CA VAL A 412 -20.53 0.17 1.34
C VAL A 412 -20.44 0.44 2.83
N LYS A 413 -20.31 1.72 3.22
CA LYS A 413 -20.26 2.09 4.64
C LYS A 413 -21.56 1.74 5.36
N SER A 414 -21.44 1.08 6.52
CA SER A 414 -22.55 0.64 7.36
C SER A 414 -23.31 1.80 8.02
N ASN A 415 -24.64 1.67 8.31
CA ASN A 415 -25.48 0.60 7.80
C ASN A 415 -25.69 0.75 6.30
N ALA A 416 -25.56 -0.35 5.56
CA ALA A 416 -25.56 -0.36 4.11
C ALA A 416 -26.72 -1.20 3.55
N ILE A 417 -27.36 -0.66 2.50
CA ILE A 417 -28.33 -1.35 1.65
C ILE A 417 -27.96 -1.09 0.20
N VAL A 418 -27.93 -2.14 -0.60
CA VAL A 418 -27.72 -2.06 -2.06
C VAL A 418 -28.88 -2.74 -2.78
N LEU A 419 -29.42 -2.05 -3.76
CA LEU A 419 -30.41 -2.60 -4.68
C LEU A 419 -29.74 -2.92 -6.02
N ALA A 420 -30.06 -4.07 -6.58
CA ALA A 420 -29.60 -4.47 -7.91
C ALA A 420 -30.75 -5.01 -8.77
N ASN A 421 -30.67 -4.75 -10.05
CA ASN A 421 -31.61 -5.22 -11.05
C ASN A 421 -30.91 -5.31 -12.42
N ASP A 422 -31.17 -6.35 -13.18
CA ASP A 422 -30.61 -6.58 -14.52
C ASP A 422 -29.06 -6.43 -14.58
N ASN A 423 -28.36 -7.10 -13.67
CA ASN A 423 -26.91 -7.12 -13.55
C ASN A 423 -26.25 -5.73 -13.31
N MET A 424 -26.99 -4.78 -12.74
CA MET A 424 -26.44 -3.49 -12.29
C MET A 424 -27.00 -3.09 -10.91
N THR A 425 -26.28 -2.26 -10.18
CA THR A 425 -26.83 -1.59 -9.00
C THR A 425 -27.82 -0.53 -9.44
N VAL A 426 -28.90 -0.36 -8.69
CA VAL A 426 -29.92 0.66 -9.00
C VAL A 426 -30.15 1.63 -7.84
N GLY A 427 -29.65 1.31 -6.65
CA GLY A 427 -29.75 2.20 -5.50
C GLY A 427 -28.79 1.78 -4.38
N VAL A 428 -28.17 2.76 -3.72
CA VAL A 428 -27.24 2.55 -2.62
C VAL A 428 -27.57 3.45 -1.45
N GLY A 429 -27.83 2.85 -0.29
CA GLY A 429 -27.93 3.54 0.98
C GLY A 429 -26.68 3.26 1.80
N ALA A 430 -25.92 4.29 2.16
CA ALA A 430 -24.64 4.17 2.84
C ALA A 430 -24.57 5.00 4.11
N GLY A 431 -23.87 4.48 5.12
CA GLY A 431 -23.45 5.25 6.31
C GLY A 431 -24.60 5.73 7.20
N GLN A 432 -25.72 5.02 7.28
CA GLN A 432 -26.87 5.43 8.04
C GLN A 432 -26.88 4.84 9.46
N MET A 433 -27.40 5.61 10.44
CA MET A 433 -27.51 5.19 11.84
C MET A 433 -28.55 4.09 12.04
N ASN A 434 -29.48 3.93 11.11
CA ASN A 434 -30.47 2.85 11.15
C ASN A 434 -30.66 2.24 9.75
N ARG A 435 -31.02 0.98 9.72
CA ARG A 435 -31.08 0.18 8.49
C ARG A 435 -32.26 0.57 7.60
N VAL A 436 -33.41 0.84 8.17
CA VAL A 436 -34.58 1.27 7.40
C VAL A 436 -34.34 2.62 6.72
N GLY A 437 -33.61 3.52 7.34
CA GLY A 437 -33.17 4.79 6.72
C GLY A 437 -32.28 4.55 5.50
N SER A 438 -31.34 3.62 5.62
CA SER A 438 -30.49 3.20 4.49
C SER A 438 -31.32 2.61 3.34
N ALA A 439 -32.29 1.74 3.65
CA ALA A 439 -33.22 1.19 2.67
C ALA A 439 -34.01 2.28 1.94
N LYS A 440 -34.56 3.25 2.68
CA LYS A 440 -35.32 4.36 2.08
C LYS A 440 -34.46 5.21 1.13
N ILE A 441 -33.21 5.45 1.48
CA ILE A 441 -32.27 6.18 0.61
C ILE A 441 -32.04 5.38 -0.69
N ALA A 442 -31.72 4.08 -0.57
CA ALA A 442 -31.49 3.22 -1.72
C ALA A 442 -32.73 3.14 -2.64
N ILE A 443 -33.92 2.97 -2.06
CA ILE A 443 -35.19 2.93 -2.79
C ILE A 443 -35.47 4.27 -3.49
N THR A 444 -35.26 5.40 -2.79
CA THR A 444 -35.46 6.72 -3.37
C THR A 444 -34.53 6.97 -4.55
N GLN A 445 -33.28 6.58 -4.43
CA GLN A 445 -32.28 6.68 -5.51
C GLN A 445 -32.66 5.80 -6.71
N ALA A 446 -33.11 4.57 -6.45
CA ALA A 446 -33.53 3.64 -7.49
C ALA A 446 -34.74 4.12 -8.29
N GLY A 447 -35.65 4.86 -7.63
CA GLY A 447 -36.89 5.31 -8.26
C GLY A 447 -37.71 4.13 -8.81
N GLU A 448 -38.12 4.22 -10.07
CA GLU A 448 -38.87 3.17 -10.75
C GLU A 448 -38.10 1.85 -10.90
N LYS A 449 -36.77 1.90 -10.94
CA LYS A 449 -35.90 0.71 -11.03
C LYS A 449 -35.92 -0.15 -9.75
N ALA A 450 -36.48 0.35 -8.63
CA ALA A 450 -36.67 -0.44 -7.43
C ALA A 450 -37.67 -1.59 -7.65
N GLN A 451 -38.66 -1.40 -8.52
CA GLN A 451 -39.64 -2.42 -8.86
C GLN A 451 -38.95 -3.65 -9.50
N GLY A 452 -39.15 -4.81 -8.87
CA GLY A 452 -38.56 -6.07 -9.33
C GLY A 452 -37.07 -6.25 -8.97
N SER A 453 -36.46 -5.30 -8.24
CA SER A 453 -35.05 -5.40 -7.84
C SER A 453 -34.83 -6.37 -6.68
N ALA A 454 -33.56 -6.78 -6.50
CA ALA A 454 -33.05 -7.50 -5.36
C ALA A 454 -32.39 -6.52 -4.36
N LEU A 455 -32.50 -6.80 -3.06
CA LEU A 455 -31.94 -6.01 -1.96
C LEU A 455 -30.87 -6.81 -1.21
N ALA A 456 -29.71 -6.25 -1.01
CA ALA A 456 -28.69 -6.77 -0.09
C ALA A 456 -28.51 -5.85 1.12
N SER A 457 -28.30 -6.47 2.28
CA SER A 457 -28.03 -5.78 3.54
C SER A 457 -26.73 -6.29 4.18
N ASP A 458 -25.85 -5.39 4.60
CA ASP A 458 -24.56 -5.73 5.23
C ASP A 458 -24.69 -6.44 6.60
N ALA A 459 -25.87 -6.39 7.23
CA ALA A 459 -26.18 -7.08 8.49
C ALA A 459 -27.67 -7.44 8.57
N PHE A 460 -28.06 -8.17 9.63
CA PHE A 460 -29.43 -8.61 9.85
C PHE A 460 -30.42 -7.45 10.07
N PHE A 461 -31.69 -7.71 9.86
CA PHE A 461 -32.78 -6.78 10.15
C PHE A 461 -33.18 -6.87 11.63
N PRO A 462 -33.00 -5.81 12.44
CA PRO A 462 -33.44 -5.83 13.82
C PRO A 462 -34.97 -5.78 13.98
N MET A 463 -35.65 -5.31 12.95
CA MET A 463 -37.12 -5.11 12.89
C MET A 463 -37.61 -5.43 11.46
N PRO A 464 -38.87 -5.79 11.25
CA PRO A 464 -39.42 -6.09 9.93
C PRO A 464 -39.65 -4.84 9.05
N ASP A 465 -39.46 -3.63 9.57
CA ASP A 465 -39.73 -2.35 8.92
C ASP A 465 -38.95 -2.18 7.60
N THR A 466 -37.72 -2.69 7.53
CA THR A 466 -36.91 -2.68 6.29
C THR A 466 -37.55 -3.56 5.22
N VAL A 467 -38.09 -4.74 5.61
CA VAL A 467 -38.78 -5.64 4.67
C VAL A 467 -40.09 -5.04 4.20
N GLU A 468 -40.80 -4.33 5.10
CA GLU A 468 -42.04 -3.61 4.75
C GLU A 468 -41.79 -2.50 3.73
N GLU A 469 -40.72 -1.71 3.91
CA GLU A 469 -40.34 -0.67 2.93
C GLU A 469 -39.92 -1.29 1.61
N ALA A 470 -39.16 -2.40 1.63
CA ALA A 470 -38.80 -3.16 0.43
C ALA A 470 -40.06 -3.66 -0.33
N ALA A 471 -41.03 -4.21 0.39
CA ALA A 471 -42.30 -4.67 -0.20
C ALA A 471 -43.09 -3.53 -0.88
N LYS A 472 -43.21 -2.37 -0.21
CA LYS A 472 -43.86 -1.17 -0.77
C LYS A 472 -43.19 -0.68 -2.06
N ALA A 473 -41.88 -0.84 -2.17
CA ALA A 473 -41.07 -0.46 -3.35
C ALA A 473 -41.10 -1.53 -4.46
N GLY A 474 -41.77 -2.67 -4.22
CA GLY A 474 -41.84 -3.76 -5.21
C GLY A 474 -40.57 -4.59 -5.35
N ILE A 475 -39.70 -4.59 -4.33
CA ILE A 475 -38.53 -5.45 -4.27
C ILE A 475 -38.98 -6.90 -4.11
N THR A 476 -38.36 -7.81 -4.86
CA THR A 476 -38.84 -9.20 -4.96
C THR A 476 -37.93 -10.22 -4.26
N ALA A 477 -36.68 -9.87 -4.01
CA ALA A 477 -35.72 -10.74 -3.34
C ALA A 477 -34.83 -9.98 -2.37
N ILE A 478 -34.42 -10.60 -1.26
CA ILE A 478 -33.59 -10.02 -0.21
C ILE A 478 -32.47 -11.01 0.16
N ILE A 479 -31.23 -10.51 0.32
CA ILE A 479 -30.11 -11.26 0.89
C ILE A 479 -29.57 -10.51 2.11
N GLN A 480 -29.39 -11.21 3.23
CA GLN A 480 -28.89 -10.65 4.48
C GLN A 480 -28.33 -11.77 5.37
N PRO A 481 -27.55 -11.46 6.41
CA PRO A 481 -26.94 -12.48 7.28
C PRO A 481 -27.89 -13.40 8.02
N GLY A 482 -29.06 -12.91 8.45
CA GLY A 482 -29.85 -13.58 9.48
C GLY A 482 -29.22 -13.44 10.88
N GLY A 483 -29.83 -14.07 11.89
CA GLY A 483 -29.34 -14.09 13.27
C GLY A 483 -29.97 -13.04 14.19
N SER A 484 -31.03 -12.35 13.77
CA SER A 484 -31.82 -11.49 14.62
C SER A 484 -32.81 -12.32 15.46
N ILE A 485 -33.04 -11.92 16.70
CA ILE A 485 -34.12 -12.48 17.54
C ILE A 485 -35.48 -12.32 16.83
N ARG A 486 -35.61 -11.36 15.92
CA ARG A 486 -36.84 -11.03 15.20
C ARG A 486 -36.81 -11.47 13.72
N ASP A 487 -35.97 -12.41 13.36
CA ASP A 487 -35.91 -12.94 11.97
C ASP A 487 -37.30 -13.49 11.54
N GLU A 488 -37.98 -14.18 12.43
CA GLU A 488 -39.34 -14.70 12.18
C GLU A 488 -40.34 -13.62 11.74
N ASP A 489 -40.25 -12.41 12.32
CA ASP A 489 -41.15 -11.30 11.97
C ASP A 489 -40.84 -10.80 10.54
N SER A 490 -39.54 -10.73 10.21
CA SER A 490 -39.06 -10.36 8.86
C SER A 490 -39.45 -11.39 7.80
N ILE A 491 -39.33 -12.69 8.13
CA ILE A 491 -39.74 -13.81 7.26
C ILE A 491 -41.23 -13.77 7.00
N LYS A 492 -42.07 -13.56 8.04
CA LYS A 492 -43.52 -13.46 7.89
C LYS A 492 -43.95 -12.30 6.97
N VAL A 493 -43.28 -11.16 7.09
CA VAL A 493 -43.51 -10.01 6.19
C VAL A 493 -43.08 -10.35 4.76
N ALA A 494 -41.93 -10.96 4.56
CA ALA A 494 -41.44 -11.38 3.26
C ALA A 494 -42.42 -12.37 2.60
N ASP A 495 -42.85 -13.41 3.33
CA ASP A 495 -43.83 -14.38 2.84
C ASP A 495 -45.18 -13.74 2.47
N LYS A 496 -45.65 -12.78 3.30
CA LYS A 496 -46.90 -12.05 3.03
C LYS A 496 -46.88 -11.32 1.68
N TYR A 497 -45.74 -10.77 1.30
CA TYR A 497 -45.57 -10.01 0.06
C TYR A 497 -44.91 -10.82 -1.08
N GLY A 498 -44.66 -12.11 -0.88
CA GLY A 498 -44.04 -12.99 -1.88
C GLY A 498 -42.59 -12.66 -2.19
N ILE A 499 -41.87 -12.08 -1.22
CA ILE A 499 -40.44 -11.77 -1.32
C ILE A 499 -39.64 -13.02 -0.94
N ALA A 500 -38.66 -13.41 -1.79
CA ALA A 500 -37.70 -14.43 -1.44
C ALA A 500 -36.64 -13.87 -0.52
N MET A 501 -36.29 -14.56 0.58
CA MET A 501 -35.26 -14.13 1.49
C MET A 501 -34.15 -15.19 1.61
N VAL A 502 -32.91 -14.72 1.55
CA VAL A 502 -31.71 -15.54 1.63
C VAL A 502 -30.91 -15.12 2.85
N PHE A 503 -30.51 -16.09 3.67
CA PHE A 503 -29.62 -15.91 4.82
C PHE A 503 -28.24 -16.45 4.50
N THR A 504 -27.19 -15.62 4.72
CA THR A 504 -25.80 -15.97 4.43
C THR A 504 -25.02 -16.44 5.65
N GLY A 505 -25.51 -16.14 6.87
CA GLY A 505 -24.78 -16.39 8.11
C GLY A 505 -23.55 -15.49 8.34
N VAL A 506 -23.22 -14.61 7.39
CA VAL A 506 -22.01 -13.74 7.43
C VAL A 506 -22.41 -12.28 7.35
N ARG A 507 -21.85 -11.46 8.24
CA ARG A 507 -22.02 -10.01 8.30
C ARG A 507 -20.79 -9.30 7.70
N HIS A 508 -21.00 -8.20 6.97
CA HIS A 508 -19.96 -7.39 6.35
C HIS A 508 -20.00 -5.93 6.78
N PHE A 509 -19.73 -5.63 8.05
CA PHE A 509 -19.65 -4.24 8.50
C PHE A 509 -18.39 -3.55 7.97
N LYS A 510 -18.58 -2.31 7.46
CA LYS A 510 -17.51 -1.42 7.03
C LYS A 510 -17.74 -0.01 7.58
N HIS A 511 -16.85 0.46 8.45
CA HIS A 511 -16.91 1.80 9.07
C HIS A 511 -15.82 2.73 8.56
#